data_218161a167eececb4ef38e606768420e
#
_entry.id   218161a167eececb4ef38e606768420e
#
_cell.length_a   1.000
_cell.length_b   1.000
_cell.length_c   1.000
_cell.angle_alpha   90.00
_cell.angle_beta   90.00
_cell.angle_gamma   90.00
#
_symmetry.space_group_name_H-M   'P 1'
#
loop_
_entity.id
_entity.type
_entity.pdbx_description
1 polymer ?
#
loop_
_entity_poly.entity_id
_entity_poly.type
_entity_poly.pdbx_seq_one_letter_code
_entity_poly.pdbx_strand_id
1 'polypeptide(L)'
;LPIEGFPQYLQGFINEYVDVYNVPRDYIAASVLFSTAFAIGSRIELNDKYDNIPLLWMNIIGNVSSGKTEPLSVCMSYFNEKDKVSFNEFKMRSSLYESEMEKPKKERDTFLQAPSYFQYIINDYTPETIPSIHSINNRGVCIYRDELKGWLDDFGRYNKSGEQSTMLSTFYRQPMQINRASKVPVYIDKPCIYLAGGMQPELLVDLAKDNRAENGFLSRLLNVFPDADTKQPYSKDKLNADTVANYHKYLSGLDTIRDAINLTLSKQAEVMYSDWYDRNAEQSNNNSTGYLKGVYGKLDVYALRIAVTIYGMNLICNQNTSEEIDGTTMRTAINITEYFRATALKVYGKIFSDSKSKSLNKKAVIIYMSSLGKSQSDIAKALNVGQSYVSQVLKKGNK
;
A
#
# COMPACT_ATOMS: atom_id res chain seq x y z
N LEU A 1 -6.88 -12.18 -2.60
CA LEU A 1 -7.54 -11.00 -2.04
C LEU A 1 -9.03 -11.06 -2.38
N PRO A 2 -9.96 -10.95 -1.41
CA PRO A 2 -11.40 -10.95 -1.66
C PRO A 2 -11.83 -9.64 -2.35
N ILE A 3 -12.65 -9.77 -3.42
CA ILE A 3 -13.18 -8.62 -4.19
C ILE A 3 -14.71 -8.53 -4.14
N GLU A 4 -15.36 -9.47 -3.48
CA GLU A 4 -16.83 -9.58 -3.44
C GLU A 4 -17.52 -8.34 -2.85
N GLY A 5 -16.78 -7.60 -2.01
CA GLY A 5 -17.25 -6.32 -1.44
C GLY A 5 -16.86 -5.09 -2.25
N PHE A 6 -16.18 -5.24 -3.39
CA PHE A 6 -15.90 -4.11 -4.29
C PHE A 6 -17.15 -3.79 -5.11
N PRO A 7 -17.33 -2.54 -5.58
CA PRO A 7 -18.37 -2.22 -6.55
C PRO A 7 -18.28 -3.09 -7.81
N GLN A 8 -19.43 -3.44 -8.38
CA GLN A 8 -19.52 -4.35 -9.52
C GLN A 8 -18.66 -3.90 -10.72
N TYR A 9 -18.55 -2.59 -10.95
CA TYR A 9 -17.70 -2.02 -11.98
C TYR A 9 -16.22 -2.43 -11.79
N LEU A 10 -15.69 -2.32 -10.57
CA LEU A 10 -14.30 -2.67 -10.28
C LEU A 10 -14.08 -4.18 -10.29
N GLN A 11 -15.07 -4.98 -9.87
CA GLN A 11 -15.02 -6.42 -10.03
C GLN A 11 -14.94 -6.81 -11.52
N GLY A 12 -15.72 -6.13 -12.38
CA GLY A 12 -15.68 -6.33 -13.83
C GLY A 12 -14.30 -6.02 -14.42
N PHE A 13 -13.71 -4.89 -14.06
CA PHE A 13 -12.35 -4.51 -14.46
C PHE A 13 -11.30 -5.55 -14.04
N ILE A 14 -11.36 -6.01 -12.78
CA ILE A 14 -10.45 -7.02 -12.25
C ILE A 14 -10.58 -8.34 -13.00
N ASN A 15 -11.81 -8.80 -13.24
CA ASN A 15 -12.07 -10.07 -13.92
C ASN A 15 -11.63 -10.01 -15.39
N GLU A 16 -11.96 -8.93 -16.12
CA GLU A 16 -11.50 -8.73 -17.50
C GLU A 16 -9.96 -8.76 -17.58
N TYR A 17 -9.29 -8.11 -16.63
CA TYR A 17 -7.82 -8.14 -16.57
C TYR A 17 -7.28 -9.56 -16.37
N VAL A 18 -7.87 -10.32 -15.46
CA VAL A 18 -7.47 -11.71 -15.18
C VAL A 18 -7.72 -12.60 -16.40
N ASP A 19 -8.86 -12.45 -17.07
CA ASP A 19 -9.21 -13.23 -18.25
C ASP A 19 -8.25 -12.96 -19.42
N VAL A 20 -7.85 -11.70 -19.61
CA VAL A 20 -6.92 -11.31 -20.69
C VAL A 20 -5.48 -11.75 -20.43
N TYR A 21 -4.98 -11.53 -19.20
CA TYR A 21 -3.56 -11.74 -18.89
C TYR A 21 -3.28 -13.01 -18.11
N ASN A 22 -4.33 -13.68 -17.62
CA ASN A 22 -4.27 -14.93 -16.86
C ASN A 22 -3.24 -14.89 -15.71
N VAL A 23 -3.20 -13.78 -14.99
CA VAL A 23 -2.35 -13.59 -13.81
C VAL A 23 -3.13 -13.82 -12.52
N PRO A 24 -2.46 -14.08 -11.38
CA PRO A 24 -3.15 -14.17 -10.09
C PRO A 24 -4.01 -12.93 -9.83
N ARG A 25 -5.31 -13.14 -9.56
CA ARG A 25 -6.28 -12.07 -9.29
C ARG A 25 -5.83 -11.14 -8.17
N ASP A 26 -5.08 -11.65 -7.20
CA ASP A 26 -4.57 -10.87 -6.07
C ASP A 26 -3.75 -9.66 -6.52
N TYR A 27 -2.97 -9.78 -7.61
CA TYR A 27 -2.13 -8.69 -8.07
C TYR A 27 -2.95 -7.52 -8.57
N ILE A 28 -3.93 -7.76 -9.45
CA ILE A 28 -4.77 -6.67 -9.97
C ILE A 28 -5.73 -6.14 -8.91
N ALA A 29 -6.31 -7.00 -8.06
CA ALA A 29 -7.21 -6.57 -7.00
C ALA A 29 -6.50 -5.67 -5.97
N ALA A 30 -5.28 -6.02 -5.57
CA ALA A 30 -4.46 -5.18 -4.69
C ALA A 30 -4.02 -3.88 -5.36
N SER A 31 -3.72 -3.92 -6.67
CA SER A 31 -3.37 -2.71 -7.44
C SER A 31 -4.54 -1.74 -7.55
N VAL A 32 -5.77 -2.25 -7.74
CA VAL A 32 -7.00 -1.45 -7.70
C VAL A 32 -7.21 -0.84 -6.31
N LEU A 33 -7.04 -1.63 -5.25
CA LEU A 33 -7.15 -1.11 -3.88
C LEU A 33 -6.13 0.01 -3.63
N PHE A 34 -4.88 -0.19 -4.03
CA PHE A 34 -3.80 0.77 -3.84
C PHE A 34 -4.01 2.06 -4.64
N SER A 35 -4.28 1.97 -5.93
CA SER A 35 -4.47 3.15 -6.78
C SER A 35 -5.72 3.95 -6.42
N THR A 36 -6.79 3.27 -5.95
CA THR A 36 -7.95 3.94 -5.35
C THR A 36 -7.56 4.73 -4.11
N ALA A 37 -6.86 4.09 -3.17
CA ALA A 37 -6.39 4.74 -1.96
C ALA A 37 -5.50 5.95 -2.27
N PHE A 38 -4.63 5.83 -3.25
CA PHE A 38 -3.76 6.91 -3.68
C PHE A 38 -4.51 8.05 -4.38
N ALA A 39 -5.52 7.74 -5.21
CA ALA A 39 -6.38 8.74 -5.84
C ALA A 39 -7.17 9.57 -4.81
N ILE A 40 -7.63 8.95 -3.73
CA ILE A 40 -8.27 9.65 -2.61
C ILE A 40 -7.26 10.58 -1.93
N GLY A 41 -6.03 10.10 -1.71
CA GLY A 41 -4.99 10.87 -1.02
C GLY A 41 -5.42 11.26 0.40
N SER A 42 -5.24 12.52 0.74
CA SER A 42 -5.63 13.09 2.04
C SER A 42 -7.04 13.72 2.04
N ARG A 43 -7.89 13.45 1.03
CA ARG A 43 -9.19 14.14 0.88
C ARG A 43 -10.35 13.46 1.59
N ILE A 44 -10.23 12.19 1.92
CA ILE A 44 -11.24 11.48 2.71
C ILE A 44 -10.55 10.94 3.95
N GLU A 45 -11.07 11.29 5.11
CA GLU A 45 -10.53 10.96 6.41
C GLU A 45 -11.60 10.39 7.33
N LEU A 46 -11.29 9.32 8.04
CA LEU A 46 -12.14 8.78 9.08
C LEU A 46 -11.64 9.28 10.44
N ASN A 47 -12.44 10.09 11.10
CA ASN A 47 -12.18 10.58 12.43
C ASN A 47 -12.63 9.53 13.46
N ASP A 48 -11.67 8.78 13.98
CA ASP A 48 -11.82 7.87 15.10
C ASP A 48 -10.78 8.25 16.17
N LYS A 49 -10.32 7.32 16.97
CA LYS A 49 -9.22 7.56 17.93
C LYS A 49 -7.99 8.23 17.29
N TYR A 50 -7.78 8.01 15.99
CA TYR A 50 -6.73 8.61 15.17
C TYR A 50 -7.30 9.06 13.83
N ASP A 51 -6.66 10.05 13.22
CA ASP A 51 -6.99 10.47 11.85
C ASP A 51 -6.57 9.39 10.84
N ASN A 52 -7.53 8.72 10.24
CA ASN A 52 -7.28 7.64 9.29
C ASN A 52 -7.60 8.07 7.87
N ILE A 53 -6.58 8.32 7.06
CA ILE A 53 -6.68 8.43 5.60
C ILE A 53 -6.33 7.08 4.96
N PRO A 54 -6.66 6.82 3.70
CA PRO A 54 -6.37 5.54 3.03
C PRO A 54 -4.89 5.37 2.67
N LEU A 55 -3.99 5.61 3.61
CA LEU A 55 -2.54 5.51 3.40
C LEU A 55 -2.09 4.05 3.42
N LEU A 56 -1.63 3.53 2.29
CA LEU A 56 -1.19 2.15 2.12
C LEU A 56 0.29 2.05 1.75
N TRP A 57 0.98 1.08 2.35
CA TRP A 57 2.32 0.65 1.95
C TRP A 57 2.22 -0.79 1.47
N MET A 58 2.45 -1.02 0.18
CA MET A 58 2.17 -2.30 -0.47
C MET A 58 3.41 -2.93 -1.08
N ASN A 59 3.59 -4.22 -0.82
CA ASN A 59 4.65 -5.05 -1.39
C ASN A 59 4.03 -6.21 -2.18
N ILE A 60 4.22 -6.24 -3.49
CA ILE A 60 3.70 -7.30 -4.37
C ILE A 60 4.79 -8.36 -4.56
N ILE A 61 4.52 -9.58 -4.08
CA ILE A 61 5.49 -10.66 -4.03
C ILE A 61 5.15 -11.71 -5.10
N GLY A 62 6.13 -12.00 -5.94
CA GLY A 62 6.01 -13.03 -6.97
C GLY A 62 7.35 -13.32 -7.64
N ASN A 63 7.48 -14.50 -8.24
CA ASN A 63 8.69 -14.90 -8.95
C ASN A 63 9.00 -13.99 -10.14
N VAL A 64 10.19 -14.13 -10.70
CA VAL A 64 10.54 -13.48 -11.97
C VAL A 64 9.57 -13.96 -13.06
N SER A 65 9.05 -13.02 -13.84
CA SER A 65 8.09 -13.30 -14.92
C SER A 65 6.71 -13.83 -14.48
N SER A 66 6.32 -13.64 -13.21
CA SER A 66 4.99 -14.01 -12.71
C SER A 66 3.88 -13.02 -13.10
N GLY A 67 4.20 -11.96 -13.81
CA GLY A 67 3.24 -10.91 -14.16
C GLY A 67 2.87 -9.97 -12.99
N LYS A 68 3.69 -9.91 -11.93
CA LYS A 68 3.39 -9.10 -10.72
C LYS A 68 3.43 -7.58 -10.94
N THR A 69 4.24 -7.10 -11.88
CA THR A 69 4.51 -5.66 -12.09
C THR A 69 3.42 -4.99 -12.93
N GLU A 70 2.95 -5.66 -13.99
CA GLU A 70 1.99 -5.10 -14.94
C GLU A 70 0.66 -4.63 -14.32
N PRO A 71 0.01 -5.40 -13.39
CA PRO A 71 -1.23 -4.96 -12.77
C PRO A 71 -1.10 -3.62 -12.05
N LEU A 72 0.00 -3.43 -11.31
CA LEU A 72 0.26 -2.17 -10.62
C LEU A 72 0.57 -1.05 -11.61
N SER A 73 1.34 -1.32 -12.67
CA SER A 73 1.66 -0.37 -13.73
C SER A 73 0.39 0.15 -14.42
N VAL A 74 -0.54 -0.75 -14.80
CA VAL A 74 -1.82 -0.36 -15.41
C VAL A 74 -2.66 0.49 -14.46
N CYS A 75 -2.78 0.11 -13.19
CA CYS A 75 -3.55 0.88 -12.21
C CYS A 75 -2.93 2.24 -11.88
N MET A 76 -1.61 2.38 -12.03
CA MET A 76 -0.89 3.65 -11.78
C MET A 76 -0.71 4.50 -13.04
N SER A 77 -1.11 4.03 -14.21
CA SER A 77 -0.91 4.72 -15.50
C SER A 77 -1.60 6.10 -15.54
N TYR A 78 -2.76 6.25 -14.90
CA TYR A 78 -3.43 7.55 -14.74
C TYR A 78 -2.50 8.62 -14.13
N PHE A 79 -1.81 8.29 -13.06
CA PHE A 79 -0.91 9.23 -12.38
C PHE A 79 0.36 9.49 -13.19
N ASN A 80 0.88 8.47 -13.89
CA ASN A 80 2.02 8.65 -14.80
C ASN A 80 1.68 9.63 -15.95
N GLU A 81 0.46 9.56 -16.49
CA GLU A 81 -0.01 10.49 -17.52
C GLU A 81 -0.13 11.91 -16.95
N LYS A 82 -0.66 12.06 -15.74
CA LYS A 82 -0.73 13.35 -15.04
C LYS A 82 0.66 13.95 -14.80
N ASP A 83 1.61 13.14 -14.33
CA ASP A 83 2.99 13.57 -14.12
C ASP A 83 3.66 14.01 -15.41
N LYS A 84 3.42 13.29 -16.52
CA LYS A 84 3.92 13.67 -17.85
C LYS A 84 3.38 15.03 -18.30
N VAL A 85 2.09 15.29 -18.11
CA VAL A 85 1.47 16.59 -18.43
C VAL A 85 2.08 17.69 -17.57
N SER A 86 2.12 17.49 -16.25
CA SER A 86 2.69 18.43 -15.29
C SER A 86 4.16 18.75 -15.57
N PHE A 87 4.95 17.74 -15.96
CA PHE A 87 6.35 17.94 -16.33
C PHE A 87 6.50 18.82 -17.58
N ASN A 88 5.66 18.60 -18.60
CA ASN A 88 5.70 19.43 -19.81
C ASN A 88 5.31 20.88 -19.51
N GLU A 89 4.30 21.11 -18.67
CA GLU A 89 3.92 22.45 -18.22
C GLU A 89 5.04 23.11 -17.41
N PHE A 90 5.65 22.38 -16.49
CA PHE A 90 6.79 22.85 -15.72
C PHE A 90 7.94 23.27 -16.63
N LYS A 91 8.29 22.45 -17.63
CA LYS A 91 9.35 22.74 -18.60
C LYS A 91 9.08 24.02 -19.38
N MET A 92 7.85 24.23 -19.86
CA MET A 92 7.45 25.46 -20.55
C MET A 92 7.59 26.69 -19.64
N ARG A 93 7.06 26.60 -18.41
CA ARG A 93 7.15 27.71 -17.44
C ARG A 93 8.59 27.99 -17.03
N SER A 94 9.45 26.96 -16.92
CA SER A 94 10.87 27.13 -16.62
C SER A 94 11.59 27.88 -17.72
N SER A 95 11.34 27.56 -18.99
CA SER A 95 11.94 28.26 -20.14
C SER A 95 11.51 29.74 -20.19
N LEU A 96 10.23 30.02 -19.91
CA LEU A 96 9.73 31.40 -19.81
C LEU A 96 10.38 32.15 -18.65
N TYR A 97 10.51 31.53 -17.49
CA TYR A 97 11.15 32.10 -16.32
C TYR A 97 12.64 32.39 -16.57
N GLU A 98 13.36 31.45 -17.16
CA GLU A 98 14.77 31.60 -17.51
C GLU A 98 14.98 32.78 -18.49
N SER A 99 14.17 32.88 -19.56
CA SER A 99 14.22 33.98 -20.50
C SER A 99 13.92 35.33 -19.84
N GLU A 100 13.04 35.36 -18.84
CA GLU A 100 12.78 36.60 -18.08
C GLU A 100 13.97 36.97 -17.18
N MET A 101 14.64 35.96 -16.58
CA MET A 101 15.81 36.17 -15.74
C MET A 101 17.07 36.63 -16.51
N GLU A 102 17.14 36.41 -17.83
CA GLU A 102 18.20 36.92 -18.70
C GLU A 102 18.08 38.40 -18.93
N LYS A 103 16.89 39.01 -18.79
CA LYS A 103 16.71 40.45 -18.92
C LYS A 103 17.45 41.24 -17.83
N PRO A 104 17.83 42.52 -18.11
CA PRO A 104 18.35 43.42 -17.09
C PRO A 104 17.39 43.52 -15.89
N LYS A 105 17.90 43.57 -14.65
CA LYS A 105 17.07 43.56 -13.42
C LYS A 105 15.93 44.60 -13.42
N LYS A 106 16.10 45.76 -14.08
CA LYS A 106 15.10 46.82 -14.16
C LYS A 106 13.93 46.50 -15.09
N GLU A 107 14.09 45.52 -15.99
CA GLU A 107 13.13 45.14 -17.02
C GLU A 107 12.42 43.81 -16.69
N ARG A 108 12.85 43.15 -15.60
CA ARG A 108 12.26 41.89 -15.18
C ARG A 108 10.88 42.10 -14.58
N ASP A 109 9.97 41.18 -14.94
CA ASP A 109 8.70 41.09 -14.25
C ASP A 109 8.91 40.61 -12.80
N THR A 110 8.68 41.50 -11.85
CA THR A 110 8.85 41.24 -10.41
C THR A 110 7.78 40.34 -9.83
N PHE A 111 6.69 40.08 -10.56
CA PHE A 111 5.61 39.19 -10.15
C PHE A 111 5.79 37.76 -10.64
N LEU A 112 6.71 37.53 -11.58
CA LEU A 112 6.96 36.20 -12.11
C LEU A 112 7.68 35.36 -11.07
N GLN A 113 6.98 34.32 -10.61
CA GLN A 113 7.50 33.33 -9.63
C GLN A 113 8.23 32.21 -10.34
N ALA A 114 9.26 31.65 -9.69
CA ALA A 114 9.93 30.47 -10.16
C ALA A 114 8.90 29.31 -10.23
N PRO A 115 8.86 28.56 -11.34
CA PRO A 115 7.89 27.47 -11.50
C PRO A 115 8.16 26.34 -10.52
N SER A 116 7.09 25.72 -10.04
CA SER A 116 7.13 24.51 -9.23
C SER A 116 6.67 23.30 -10.05
N TYR A 117 7.27 22.15 -9.79
CA TYR A 117 6.90 20.89 -10.44
C TYR A 117 5.98 20.07 -9.54
N PHE A 118 4.72 19.95 -9.95
CA PHE A 118 3.74 19.10 -9.27
C PHE A 118 3.92 17.65 -9.71
N GLN A 119 4.00 16.72 -8.76
CA GLN A 119 4.34 15.32 -8.98
C GLN A 119 3.52 14.40 -8.12
N TYR A 120 3.02 13.30 -8.69
CA TYR A 120 2.34 12.22 -7.96
C TYR A 120 3.32 11.11 -7.58
N ILE A 121 4.15 10.66 -8.54
CA ILE A 121 4.98 9.47 -8.41
C ILE A 121 6.45 9.87 -8.29
N ILE A 122 7.14 9.25 -7.33
CA ILE A 122 8.56 9.44 -7.07
C ILE A 122 9.26 8.09 -7.27
N ASN A 123 10.11 8.00 -8.30
CA ASN A 123 10.85 6.78 -8.60
C ASN A 123 12.30 6.83 -8.10
N ASP A 124 12.99 7.92 -8.38
CA ASP A 124 14.37 8.17 -7.94
C ASP A 124 14.47 9.52 -7.23
N TYR A 125 15.09 9.51 -6.05
CA TYR A 125 15.13 10.69 -5.20
C TYR A 125 16.24 10.61 -4.17
N THR A 126 16.62 11.77 -3.63
CA THR A 126 17.33 11.83 -2.35
C THR A 126 16.33 12.13 -1.22
N PRO A 127 16.56 11.66 0.01
CA PRO A 127 15.61 11.85 1.12
C PRO A 127 15.13 13.29 1.33
N GLU A 128 15.98 14.27 0.98
CA GLU A 128 15.67 15.68 1.11
C GLU A 128 14.68 16.21 0.06
N THR A 129 14.44 15.46 -1.02
CA THR A 129 13.52 15.90 -2.10
C THR A 129 12.07 15.57 -1.80
N ILE A 130 11.80 14.51 -1.04
CA ILE A 130 10.42 14.09 -0.69
C ILE A 130 9.61 15.23 -0.08
N PRO A 131 10.08 15.93 0.97
CA PRO A 131 9.32 17.03 1.55
C PRO A 131 9.08 18.18 0.59
N SER A 132 10.06 18.48 -0.27
CA SER A 132 9.90 19.53 -1.26
C SER A 132 8.82 19.18 -2.30
N ILE A 133 8.80 17.95 -2.77
CA ILE A 133 7.76 17.46 -3.70
C ILE A 133 6.40 17.43 -3.00
N HIS A 134 6.34 16.88 -1.78
CA HIS A 134 5.10 16.77 -1.01
C HIS A 134 4.51 18.15 -0.64
N SER A 135 5.34 19.15 -0.40
CA SER A 135 4.86 20.52 -0.11
C SER A 135 4.11 21.14 -1.29
N ILE A 136 4.41 20.71 -2.52
CA ILE A 136 3.71 21.13 -3.74
C ILE A 136 2.46 20.27 -3.97
N ASN A 137 2.55 18.96 -3.72
CA ASN A 137 1.42 18.04 -3.78
C ASN A 137 0.96 17.63 -2.38
N ASN A 138 0.10 18.41 -1.77
CA ASN A 138 -0.40 18.18 -0.42
C ASN A 138 -1.45 17.04 -0.32
N ARG A 139 -1.92 16.49 -1.44
CA ARG A 139 -2.82 15.32 -1.43
C ARG A 139 -2.08 14.04 -1.05
N GLY A 140 -0.82 13.95 -1.42
CA GLY A 140 0.04 12.83 -1.16
C GLY A 140 0.93 12.48 -2.36
N VAL A 141 2.01 11.81 -2.07
CA VAL A 141 2.98 11.36 -3.06
C VAL A 141 3.21 9.86 -2.91
N CYS A 142 3.53 9.18 -4.01
CA CYS A 142 3.79 7.75 -4.02
C CYS A 142 5.25 7.45 -4.35
N ILE A 143 5.96 6.80 -3.43
CA ILE A 143 7.22 6.15 -3.74
C ILE A 143 6.87 4.85 -4.46
N TYR A 144 7.14 4.80 -5.77
CA TYR A 144 6.85 3.64 -6.61
C TYR A 144 8.15 3.02 -7.11
N ARG A 145 8.37 1.75 -6.80
CA ARG A 145 9.58 1.01 -7.17
C ARG A 145 9.23 -0.34 -7.77
N ASP A 146 9.74 -0.64 -8.96
CA ASP A 146 9.57 -1.96 -9.57
C ASP A 146 10.17 -3.06 -8.68
N GLU A 147 11.27 -2.74 -7.98
CA GLU A 147 11.90 -3.62 -7.01
C GLU A 147 12.18 -2.89 -5.70
N LEU A 148 11.42 -3.24 -4.64
CA LEU A 148 11.55 -2.64 -3.30
C LEU A 148 12.89 -2.94 -2.65
N LYS A 149 13.54 -4.06 -3.01
CA LYS A 149 14.84 -4.41 -2.43
C LYS A 149 15.89 -3.33 -2.70
N GLY A 150 16.02 -2.86 -3.95
CA GLY A 150 16.96 -1.81 -4.31
C GLY A 150 16.74 -0.54 -3.49
N TRP A 151 15.48 -0.14 -3.32
CA TRP A 151 15.12 1.01 -2.48
C TRP A 151 15.48 0.80 -1.00
N LEU A 152 15.28 -0.40 -0.47
CA LEU A 152 15.65 -0.73 0.91
C LEU A 152 17.16 -0.77 1.13
N ASP A 153 17.91 -1.19 0.13
CA ASP A 153 19.39 -1.22 0.17
C ASP A 153 19.99 0.21 0.11
N ASP A 154 19.23 1.17 -0.44
CA ASP A 154 19.61 2.58 -0.46
C ASP A 154 19.43 3.26 0.90
N PHE A 155 18.64 2.67 1.83
CA PHE A 155 18.55 3.17 3.20
C PHE A 155 19.92 3.20 3.89
N GLY A 156 20.34 4.39 4.26
CA GLY A 156 21.62 4.59 4.92
C GLY A 156 22.80 4.87 3.99
N ARG A 157 22.59 4.86 2.66
CA ARG A 157 23.64 5.22 1.69
C ARG A 157 24.03 6.69 1.82
N TYR A 158 23.06 7.57 2.06
CA TYR A 158 23.27 9.02 2.20
C TYR A 158 23.24 9.50 3.68
N ASN A 159 22.56 8.79 4.58
CA ASN A 159 22.46 9.16 5.98
C ASN A 159 22.07 7.94 6.83
N LYS A 160 23.03 7.37 7.57
CA LYS A 160 22.95 6.05 8.23
C LYS A 160 21.79 5.82 9.21
N SER A 161 20.99 6.83 9.57
CA SER A 161 19.93 6.67 10.59
C SER A 161 18.66 7.47 10.38
N GLY A 162 18.60 8.39 9.41
CA GLY A 162 17.51 9.38 9.31
C GLY A 162 16.33 8.96 8.44
N GLU A 163 16.56 8.34 7.28
CA GLU A 163 15.53 8.10 6.28
C GLU A 163 14.49 7.08 6.75
N GLN A 164 14.93 5.96 7.28
CA GLN A 164 14.02 4.93 7.76
C GLN A 164 13.15 5.42 8.92
N SER A 165 13.72 6.17 9.88
CA SER A 165 12.94 6.73 10.98
C SER A 165 11.94 7.77 10.52
N THR A 166 12.30 8.58 9.52
CA THR A 166 11.40 9.53 8.88
C THR A 166 10.22 8.81 8.22
N MET A 167 10.49 7.75 7.46
CA MET A 167 9.41 6.94 6.85
C MET A 167 8.50 6.32 7.91
N LEU A 168 9.06 5.78 9.02
CA LEU A 168 8.26 5.23 10.11
C LEU A 168 7.35 6.27 10.76
N SER A 169 7.80 7.51 10.90
CA SER A 169 7.01 8.64 11.44
C SER A 169 5.90 9.05 10.48
N THR A 170 6.16 9.09 9.18
CA THR A 170 5.17 9.47 8.15
C THR A 170 4.03 8.46 8.02
N PHE A 171 4.24 7.20 8.40
CA PHE A 171 3.17 6.20 8.44
C PHE A 171 2.02 6.61 9.35
N TYR A 172 2.30 7.30 10.44
CA TYR A 172 1.31 7.89 11.36
C TYR A 172 1.09 9.38 11.13
N ARG A 173 1.50 9.89 9.97
CA ARG A 173 1.34 11.30 9.59
C ARG A 173 1.95 12.27 10.61
N GLN A 174 3.02 11.84 11.32
CA GLN A 174 3.73 12.76 12.21
C GLN A 174 4.37 13.89 11.39
N PRO A 175 4.36 15.13 11.90
CA PRO A 175 4.88 16.27 11.17
C PRO A 175 6.30 16.05 10.66
N MET A 176 6.55 16.49 9.44
CA MET A 176 7.85 16.43 8.79
C MET A 176 8.39 17.85 8.63
N GLN A 177 9.59 18.09 9.16
CA GLN A 177 10.25 19.37 9.05
C GLN A 177 11.67 19.19 8.52
N ILE A 178 12.04 20.00 7.52
CA ILE A 178 13.40 20.05 7.01
C ILE A 178 13.91 21.50 7.07
N ASN A 179 14.98 21.67 7.83
CA ASN A 179 15.72 22.92 7.96
C ASN A 179 17.12 22.72 7.37
N ARG A 180 17.45 23.44 6.32
CA ARG A 180 18.79 23.46 5.72
C ARG A 180 19.28 24.91 5.64
N ALA A 181 20.56 25.14 5.96
CA ALA A 181 21.13 26.50 6.00
C ALA A 181 21.00 27.27 4.67
N SER A 182 20.94 26.56 3.53
CA SER A 182 20.91 27.12 2.18
C SER A 182 19.55 27.06 1.49
N LYS A 183 18.48 26.57 2.17
CA LYS A 183 17.14 26.38 1.57
C LYS A 183 16.06 26.94 2.49
N VAL A 184 14.95 27.36 1.89
CA VAL A 184 13.75 27.71 2.64
C VAL A 184 13.29 26.49 3.44
N PRO A 185 13.00 26.63 4.74
CA PRO A 185 12.47 25.53 5.55
C PRO A 185 11.17 24.98 4.97
N VAL A 186 11.01 23.66 5.00
CA VAL A 186 9.78 22.98 4.60
C VAL A 186 9.15 22.34 5.83
N TYR A 187 7.88 22.62 6.06
CA TYR A 187 7.07 22.01 7.12
C TYR A 187 5.82 21.39 6.53
N ILE A 188 5.58 20.12 6.85
CA ILE A 188 4.40 19.36 6.43
C ILE A 188 3.76 18.81 7.70
N ASP A 189 2.60 19.35 8.05
CA ASP A 189 1.90 18.97 9.28
C ASP A 189 1.44 17.51 9.26
N LYS A 190 0.74 17.10 8.22
CA LYS A 190 0.19 15.76 8.06
C LYS A 190 0.70 15.10 6.76
N PRO A 191 1.92 14.55 6.74
CA PRO A 191 2.46 13.93 5.53
C PRO A 191 1.62 12.74 5.06
N CYS A 192 1.53 12.58 3.74
CA CYS A 192 0.81 11.52 3.07
C CYS A 192 1.72 10.87 2.02
N ILE A 193 2.50 9.85 2.45
CA ILE A 193 3.50 9.19 1.62
C ILE A 193 3.12 7.73 1.43
N TYR A 194 2.65 7.40 0.23
CA TYR A 194 2.35 6.05 -0.20
C TYR A 194 3.62 5.31 -0.60
N LEU A 195 3.60 4.00 -0.49
CA LEU A 195 4.69 3.13 -0.93
C LEU A 195 4.12 1.94 -1.68
N ALA A 196 4.60 1.69 -2.89
CA ALA A 196 4.28 0.48 -3.64
C ALA A 196 5.48 -0.03 -4.42
N GLY A 197 5.59 -1.35 -4.51
CA GLY A 197 6.57 -1.99 -5.37
C GLY A 197 6.52 -3.50 -5.32
N GLY A 198 7.36 -4.12 -6.15
CA GLY A 198 7.46 -5.56 -6.27
C GLY A 198 8.67 -6.14 -5.53
N MET A 199 8.59 -7.44 -5.22
CA MET A 199 9.70 -8.19 -4.66
C MET A 199 9.64 -9.65 -5.09
N GLN A 200 10.80 -10.29 -5.17
CA GLN A 200 10.90 -11.72 -5.39
C GLN A 200 10.84 -12.46 -4.04
N PRO A 201 10.22 -13.66 -3.97
CA PRO A 201 10.12 -14.44 -2.72
C PRO A 201 11.48 -14.77 -2.10
N GLU A 202 12.50 -14.98 -2.91
CA GLU A 202 13.86 -15.29 -2.47
C GLU A 202 14.52 -14.12 -1.73
N LEU A 203 14.10 -12.89 -2.06
CA LEU A 203 14.65 -11.67 -1.47
C LEU A 203 13.94 -11.26 -0.16
N LEU A 204 12.90 -11.98 0.26
CA LEU A 204 12.18 -11.68 1.50
C LEU A 204 13.07 -11.75 2.75
N VAL A 205 14.06 -12.64 2.76
CA VAL A 205 15.03 -12.74 3.86
C VAL A 205 15.85 -11.45 4.00
N ASP A 206 16.10 -10.76 2.88
CA ASP A 206 16.83 -9.50 2.87
C ASP A 206 16.01 -8.34 3.47
N LEU A 207 14.66 -8.46 3.49
CA LEU A 207 13.81 -7.48 4.18
C LEU A 207 14.11 -7.39 5.68
N ALA A 208 14.46 -8.51 6.31
CA ALA A 208 14.70 -8.56 7.75
C ALA A 208 16.10 -8.04 8.16
N LYS A 209 16.97 -7.71 7.19
CA LYS A 209 18.27 -7.11 7.48
C LYS A 209 18.13 -5.74 8.15
N ASP A 210 19.17 -5.27 8.80
CA ASP A 210 19.28 -3.95 9.41
C ASP A 210 18.17 -3.65 10.44
N ASN A 211 17.80 -4.67 11.23
CA ASN A 211 16.77 -4.61 12.27
C ASN A 211 15.38 -4.15 11.77
N ARG A 212 15.07 -4.32 10.47
CA ARG A 212 13.77 -3.87 9.91
C ARG A 212 12.59 -4.69 10.43
N ALA A 213 12.84 -5.91 10.88
CA ALA A 213 11.82 -6.71 11.55
C ALA A 213 11.52 -6.19 12.96
N GLU A 214 12.55 -5.77 13.69
CA GLU A 214 12.47 -5.32 15.08
C GLU A 214 11.99 -3.87 15.20
N ASN A 215 12.36 -2.98 14.27
CA ASN A 215 11.98 -1.57 14.30
C ASN A 215 10.55 -1.32 13.77
N GLY A 216 9.86 -2.37 13.33
CA GLY A 216 8.48 -2.30 12.89
C GLY A 216 8.28 -1.81 11.46
N PHE A 217 9.33 -1.69 10.64
CA PHE A 217 9.20 -1.30 9.24
C PHE A 217 8.44 -2.37 8.45
N LEU A 218 8.86 -3.62 8.56
CA LEU A 218 8.22 -4.74 7.83
C LEU A 218 6.77 -4.95 8.22
N SER A 219 6.41 -4.70 9.47
CA SER A 219 5.05 -4.86 9.96
C SER A 219 4.07 -3.84 9.37
N ARG A 220 4.58 -2.79 8.70
CA ARG A 220 3.78 -1.79 8.00
C ARG A 220 3.54 -2.12 6.51
N LEU A 221 4.19 -3.14 5.97
CA LEU A 221 4.00 -3.54 4.59
C LEU A 221 2.78 -4.48 4.46
N LEU A 222 1.82 -4.09 3.64
CA LEU A 222 0.76 -4.97 3.17
C LEU A 222 1.33 -5.86 2.06
N ASN A 223 1.50 -7.14 2.35
CA ASN A 223 2.11 -8.07 1.43
C ASN A 223 1.03 -8.76 0.58
N VAL A 224 1.18 -8.69 -0.73
CA VAL A 224 0.37 -9.41 -1.71
C VAL A 224 1.17 -10.63 -2.17
N PHE A 225 0.79 -11.82 -1.73
CA PHE A 225 1.55 -13.04 -1.99
C PHE A 225 0.63 -14.21 -2.36
N PRO A 226 0.21 -14.32 -3.64
CA PRO A 226 -0.64 -15.40 -4.12
C PRO A 226 -0.06 -16.78 -3.85
N ASP A 227 -0.92 -17.80 -3.76
CA ASP A 227 -0.50 -19.19 -3.63
C ASP A 227 -0.05 -19.80 -4.96
N ALA A 228 -0.66 -19.36 -6.07
CA ALA A 228 -0.31 -19.77 -7.42
C ALA A 228 0.59 -18.73 -8.08
N ASP A 229 1.67 -19.19 -8.70
CA ASP A 229 2.65 -18.36 -9.39
C ASP A 229 3.17 -19.15 -10.60
N THR A 230 2.35 -19.22 -11.65
CA THR A 230 2.68 -19.93 -12.87
C THR A 230 2.81 -18.94 -14.02
N LYS A 231 3.90 -19.08 -14.79
CA LYS A 231 4.06 -18.32 -16.03
C LYS A 231 2.97 -18.73 -17.02
N GLN A 232 2.29 -17.74 -17.57
CA GLN A 232 1.20 -17.97 -18.50
C GLN A 232 1.69 -18.20 -19.94
N PRO A 233 0.97 -18.97 -20.76
CA PRO A 233 1.25 -19.10 -22.18
C PRO A 233 1.09 -17.75 -22.90
N TYR A 234 1.70 -17.64 -24.07
CA TYR A 234 1.57 -16.44 -24.88
C TYR A 234 0.12 -16.24 -25.33
N SER A 235 -0.41 -15.03 -25.12
CA SER A 235 -1.66 -14.54 -25.70
C SER A 235 -1.43 -13.27 -26.51
N LYS A 236 -2.25 -13.06 -27.54
CA LYS A 236 -2.33 -11.80 -28.31
C LYS A 236 -3.37 -10.84 -27.73
N ASP A 237 -4.16 -11.31 -26.77
CA ASP A 237 -5.24 -10.53 -26.19
C ASP A 237 -4.66 -9.35 -25.41
N LYS A 238 -5.37 -8.25 -25.47
CA LYS A 238 -5.05 -7.00 -24.78
C LYS A 238 -6.31 -6.49 -24.11
N LEU A 239 -6.12 -5.86 -22.96
CA LEU A 239 -7.18 -5.13 -22.29
C LEU A 239 -7.73 -4.08 -23.26
N ASN A 240 -9.06 -3.92 -23.30
CA ASN A 240 -9.69 -2.92 -24.13
C ASN A 240 -9.25 -1.52 -23.71
N ALA A 241 -8.94 -0.67 -24.69
CA ALA A 241 -8.56 0.73 -24.43
C ALA A 241 -9.66 1.50 -23.69
N ASP A 242 -10.93 1.22 -23.99
CA ASP A 242 -12.07 1.82 -23.30
C ASP A 242 -12.15 1.39 -21.84
N THR A 243 -11.76 0.15 -21.52
CA THR A 243 -11.70 -0.35 -20.14
C THR A 243 -10.68 0.43 -19.32
N VAL A 244 -9.49 0.68 -19.89
CA VAL A 244 -8.45 1.50 -19.24
C VAL A 244 -8.91 2.96 -19.13
N ALA A 245 -9.49 3.54 -20.19
CA ALA A 245 -9.98 4.92 -20.19
C ALA A 245 -11.09 5.12 -19.13
N ASN A 246 -12.00 4.15 -18.99
CA ASN A 246 -13.04 4.20 -17.97
C ASN A 246 -12.46 4.06 -16.56
N TYR A 247 -11.43 3.24 -16.38
CA TYR A 247 -10.71 3.16 -15.11
C TYR A 247 -10.01 4.49 -14.76
N HIS A 248 -9.41 5.18 -15.75
CA HIS A 248 -8.86 6.53 -15.57
C HIS A 248 -9.94 7.54 -15.16
N LYS A 249 -11.15 7.46 -15.74
CA LYS A 249 -12.29 8.32 -15.33
C LYS A 249 -12.68 8.06 -13.87
N TYR A 250 -12.71 6.80 -13.46
CA TYR A 250 -12.98 6.43 -12.07
C TYR A 250 -11.93 7.04 -11.13
N LEU A 251 -10.63 6.88 -11.40
CA LEU A 251 -9.58 7.48 -10.59
C LEU A 251 -9.62 9.00 -10.59
N SER A 252 -9.93 9.61 -11.75
CA SER A 252 -10.12 11.06 -11.88
C SER A 252 -11.26 11.58 -11.00
N GLY A 253 -12.34 10.82 -10.86
CA GLY A 253 -13.44 11.18 -9.96
C GLY A 253 -12.98 11.33 -8.52
N LEU A 254 -12.08 10.45 -8.05
CA LEU A 254 -11.49 10.52 -6.72
C LEU A 254 -10.43 11.64 -6.62
N ASP A 255 -9.55 11.74 -7.61
CA ASP A 255 -8.44 12.69 -7.62
C ASP A 255 -8.92 14.15 -7.69
N THR A 256 -10.10 14.40 -8.25
CA THR A 256 -10.69 15.75 -8.37
C THR A 256 -11.53 16.19 -7.17
N ILE A 257 -11.69 15.36 -6.14
CA ILE A 257 -12.36 15.77 -4.89
C ILE A 257 -11.60 16.96 -4.29
N ARG A 258 -12.26 18.11 -4.17
CA ARG A 258 -11.65 19.36 -3.66
C ARG A 258 -11.83 19.50 -2.16
N ASP A 259 -13.06 19.32 -1.69
CA ASP A 259 -13.42 19.49 -0.30
C ASP A 259 -13.09 18.23 0.49
N ALA A 260 -12.59 18.39 1.70
CA ALA A 260 -12.29 17.27 2.57
C ALA A 260 -13.59 16.62 3.06
N ILE A 261 -13.65 15.30 2.97
CA ILE A 261 -14.78 14.49 3.49
C ILE A 261 -14.33 13.86 4.80
N ASN A 262 -15.06 14.18 5.87
CA ASN A 262 -14.80 13.67 7.21
C ASN A 262 -15.83 12.59 7.55
N LEU A 263 -15.38 11.34 7.60
CA LEU A 263 -16.24 10.19 7.86
C LEU A 263 -16.34 9.87 9.34
N THR A 264 -17.47 9.26 9.68
CA THR A 264 -17.69 8.60 10.96
C THR A 264 -18.02 7.13 10.76
N LEU A 265 -17.97 6.33 11.82
CA LEU A 265 -18.47 4.95 11.78
C LEU A 265 -19.95 4.94 12.12
N SER A 266 -20.77 4.23 11.36
CA SER A 266 -22.10 3.86 11.79
C SER A 266 -22.01 2.96 13.03
N LYS A 267 -23.05 2.95 13.85
CA LYS A 267 -23.08 2.09 15.04
C LYS A 267 -22.81 0.60 14.74
N GLN A 268 -23.28 0.13 13.59
CA GLN A 268 -23.03 -1.25 13.14
C GLN A 268 -21.57 -1.46 12.78
N ALA A 269 -20.93 -0.50 12.08
CA ALA A 269 -19.52 -0.57 11.71
C ALA A 269 -18.63 -0.51 12.96
N GLU A 270 -18.96 0.34 13.93
CA GLU A 270 -18.23 0.47 15.19
C GLU A 270 -18.24 -0.85 15.97
N VAL A 271 -19.41 -1.49 16.14
CA VAL A 271 -19.52 -2.79 16.82
C VAL A 271 -18.69 -3.85 16.07
N MET A 272 -18.80 -3.93 14.73
CA MET A 272 -18.03 -4.88 13.94
C MET A 272 -16.52 -4.68 14.08
N TYR A 273 -16.08 -3.43 14.05
CA TYR A 273 -14.66 -3.10 14.18
C TYR A 273 -14.15 -3.40 15.59
N SER A 274 -14.88 -3.02 16.65
CA SER A 274 -14.47 -3.29 18.03
C SER A 274 -14.38 -4.79 18.33
N ASP A 275 -15.37 -5.58 17.92
CA ASP A 275 -15.34 -7.03 18.08
C ASP A 275 -14.15 -7.67 17.36
N TRP A 276 -13.83 -7.17 16.17
CA TRP A 276 -12.67 -7.65 15.41
C TRP A 276 -11.36 -7.20 16.05
N TYR A 277 -11.29 -5.94 16.51
CA TYR A 277 -10.13 -5.37 17.19
C TYR A 277 -9.77 -6.17 18.44
N ASP A 278 -10.75 -6.51 19.27
CA ASP A 278 -10.54 -7.27 20.50
C ASP A 278 -9.98 -8.65 20.21
N ARG A 279 -10.53 -9.37 19.22
CA ARG A 279 -9.96 -10.65 18.75
C ARG A 279 -8.54 -10.50 18.21
N ASN A 280 -8.27 -9.41 17.47
CA ASN A 280 -6.93 -9.11 16.97
C ASN A 280 -5.94 -8.84 18.11
N ALA A 281 -6.35 -8.10 19.14
CA ALA A 281 -5.55 -7.81 20.32
C ALA A 281 -5.24 -9.10 21.10
N GLU A 282 -6.21 -9.99 21.28
CA GLU A 282 -6.00 -11.31 21.92
C GLU A 282 -4.98 -12.14 21.14
N GLN A 283 -5.12 -12.25 19.82
CA GLN A 283 -4.17 -12.96 18.97
C GLN A 283 -2.76 -12.34 19.04
N SER A 284 -2.66 -11.03 19.08
CA SER A 284 -1.39 -10.31 19.25
C SER A 284 -0.74 -10.65 20.58
N ASN A 285 -1.51 -10.61 21.68
CA ASN A 285 -1.01 -10.87 23.03
C ASN A 285 -0.54 -12.32 23.20
N ASN A 286 -1.21 -13.27 22.56
CA ASN A 286 -0.84 -14.69 22.56
C ASN A 286 0.37 -15.01 21.67
N ASN A 287 0.86 -14.05 20.90
CA ASN A 287 2.01 -14.24 20.00
C ASN A 287 3.34 -13.99 20.73
N SER A 288 4.34 -14.83 20.51
CA SER A 288 5.66 -14.71 21.16
C SER A 288 6.67 -13.87 20.37
N THR A 289 6.37 -13.53 19.10
CA THR A 289 7.33 -12.83 18.23
C THR A 289 7.02 -11.36 18.07
N GLY A 290 8.04 -10.51 18.25
CA GLY A 290 7.93 -9.05 18.11
C GLY A 290 7.42 -8.63 16.73
N TYR A 291 7.90 -9.28 15.66
CA TYR A 291 7.45 -9.00 14.30
C TYR A 291 5.94 -9.21 14.13
N LEU A 292 5.40 -10.38 14.53
CA LEU A 292 3.98 -10.67 14.39
C LEU A 292 3.12 -9.77 15.28
N LYS A 293 3.55 -9.47 16.50
CA LYS A 293 2.88 -8.46 17.34
C LYS A 293 2.82 -7.11 16.63
N GLY A 294 3.92 -6.73 15.97
CA GLY A 294 3.98 -5.52 15.15
C GLY A 294 2.97 -5.55 13.99
N VAL A 295 2.85 -6.68 13.28
CA VAL A 295 1.87 -6.86 12.20
C VAL A 295 0.46 -6.69 12.74
N TYR A 296 0.07 -7.41 13.79
CA TYR A 296 -1.28 -7.32 14.37
C TYR A 296 -1.64 -5.88 14.75
N GLY A 297 -0.72 -5.15 15.42
CA GLY A 297 -0.97 -3.76 15.78
C GLY A 297 -0.98 -2.78 14.60
N LYS A 298 -0.55 -3.17 13.38
CA LYS A 298 -0.72 -2.36 12.17
C LYS A 298 -1.99 -2.71 11.40
N LEU A 299 -2.46 -3.96 11.52
CA LEU A 299 -3.72 -4.37 10.92
C LEU A 299 -4.90 -3.59 11.51
N ASP A 300 -4.86 -3.19 12.80
CA ASP A 300 -5.86 -2.33 13.41
C ASP A 300 -6.06 -1.03 12.60
N VAL A 301 -4.96 -0.34 12.30
CA VAL A 301 -4.98 0.89 11.52
C VAL A 301 -5.37 0.62 10.06
N TYR A 302 -4.87 -0.48 9.49
CA TYR A 302 -5.17 -0.81 8.10
C TYR A 302 -6.64 -1.17 7.87
N ALA A 303 -7.32 -1.79 8.82
CA ALA A 303 -8.75 -2.06 8.70
C ALA A 303 -9.55 -0.75 8.47
N LEU A 304 -9.24 0.30 9.21
CA LEU A 304 -9.87 1.62 9.04
C LEU A 304 -9.45 2.28 7.73
N ARG A 305 -8.17 2.25 7.36
CA ARG A 305 -7.67 2.81 6.09
C ARG A 305 -8.27 2.13 4.86
N ILE A 306 -8.42 0.81 4.92
CA ILE A 306 -9.09 0.04 3.86
C ILE A 306 -10.59 0.37 3.83
N ALA A 307 -11.25 0.55 4.99
CA ALA A 307 -12.65 0.97 5.02
C ALA A 307 -12.85 2.33 4.33
N VAL A 308 -11.96 3.31 4.56
CA VAL A 308 -11.97 4.59 3.83
C VAL A 308 -11.75 4.37 2.32
N THR A 309 -10.89 3.43 1.93
CA THR A 309 -10.66 3.11 0.52
C THR A 309 -11.92 2.53 -0.12
N ILE A 310 -12.58 1.56 0.54
CA ILE A 310 -13.84 0.96 0.06
C ILE A 310 -14.96 2.00 0.00
N TYR A 311 -15.04 2.90 0.99
CA TYR A 311 -15.95 4.03 0.92
C TYR A 311 -15.73 4.88 -0.35
N GLY A 312 -14.48 5.24 -0.66
CA GLY A 312 -14.16 5.98 -1.88
C GLY A 312 -14.54 5.23 -3.17
N MET A 313 -14.40 3.90 -3.19
CA MET A 313 -14.91 3.09 -4.31
C MET A 313 -16.43 3.25 -4.46
N ASN A 314 -17.17 3.14 -3.35
CA ASN A 314 -18.64 3.28 -3.35
C ASN A 314 -19.10 4.70 -3.67
N LEU A 315 -18.36 5.72 -3.24
CA LEU A 315 -18.65 7.13 -3.54
C LEU A 315 -18.71 7.36 -5.07
N ILE A 316 -17.73 6.85 -5.81
CA ILE A 316 -17.68 7.07 -7.26
C ILE A 316 -18.52 6.06 -8.03
N CYS A 317 -18.46 4.78 -7.70
CA CYS A 317 -19.13 3.73 -8.48
C CYS A 317 -20.63 3.64 -8.18
N ASN A 318 -21.03 3.84 -6.93
CA ASN A 318 -22.39 3.66 -6.44
C ASN A 318 -23.07 4.99 -6.06
N GLN A 319 -22.39 6.13 -6.26
CA GLN A 319 -22.86 7.48 -5.90
C GLN A 319 -23.30 7.57 -4.42
N ASN A 320 -22.62 6.85 -3.54
CA ASN A 320 -22.89 6.91 -2.11
C ASN A 320 -22.38 8.23 -1.52
N THR A 321 -23.30 9.09 -1.10
CA THR A 321 -22.99 10.42 -0.53
C THR A 321 -23.09 10.47 0.99
N SER A 322 -23.37 9.34 1.66
CA SER A 322 -23.37 9.28 3.14
C SER A 322 -21.95 9.47 3.67
N GLU A 323 -21.77 10.33 4.63
CA GLU A 323 -20.47 10.54 5.31
C GLU A 323 -20.23 9.54 6.45
N GLU A 324 -20.81 8.34 6.32
CA GLU A 324 -20.63 7.25 7.28
C GLU A 324 -20.07 6.00 6.59
N ILE A 325 -19.17 5.32 7.28
CA ILE A 325 -18.77 3.95 6.95
C ILE A 325 -19.81 3.00 7.53
N ASP A 326 -20.55 2.33 6.68
CA ASP A 326 -21.57 1.35 7.07
C ASP A 326 -20.97 -0.01 7.46
N GLY A 327 -21.81 -0.89 8.01
CA GLY A 327 -21.39 -2.24 8.41
C GLY A 327 -20.92 -3.11 7.22
N THR A 328 -21.43 -2.89 6.02
CA THR A 328 -21.03 -3.64 4.82
C THR A 328 -19.62 -3.23 4.37
N THR A 329 -19.34 -1.94 4.33
CA THR A 329 -18.02 -1.38 4.06
C THR A 329 -16.99 -1.86 5.08
N MET A 330 -17.33 -1.82 6.39
CA MET A 330 -16.45 -2.30 7.45
C MET A 330 -16.19 -3.80 7.35
N ARG A 331 -17.20 -4.62 7.07
CA ARG A 331 -17.02 -6.08 6.87
C ARG A 331 -16.08 -6.37 5.71
N THR A 332 -16.24 -5.67 4.60
CA THR A 332 -15.35 -5.79 3.43
C THR A 332 -13.92 -5.43 3.80
N ALA A 333 -13.72 -4.34 4.53
CA ALA A 333 -12.40 -3.90 4.98
C ALA A 333 -11.75 -4.93 5.91
N ILE A 334 -12.50 -5.48 6.86
CA ILE A 334 -12.02 -6.54 7.75
C ILE A 334 -11.61 -7.79 6.95
N ASN A 335 -12.41 -8.24 5.98
CA ASN A 335 -12.09 -9.41 5.15
C ASN A 335 -10.79 -9.21 4.35
N ILE A 336 -10.58 -8.02 3.81
CA ILE A 336 -9.35 -7.65 3.10
C ILE A 336 -8.17 -7.61 4.09
N THR A 337 -8.39 -7.09 5.29
CA THR A 337 -7.35 -7.05 6.34
C THR A 337 -6.94 -8.46 6.77
N GLU A 338 -7.88 -9.41 6.85
CA GLU A 338 -7.58 -10.82 7.13
C GLU A 338 -6.78 -11.48 6.00
N TYR A 339 -7.00 -11.11 4.74
CA TYR A 339 -6.12 -11.53 3.65
C TYR A 339 -4.68 -11.06 3.89
N PHE A 340 -4.48 -9.79 4.27
CA PHE A 340 -3.16 -9.26 4.57
C PHE A 340 -2.53 -9.88 5.82
N ARG A 341 -3.33 -10.27 6.81
CA ARG A 341 -2.86 -11.08 7.94
C ARG A 341 -2.31 -12.42 7.46
N ALA A 342 -3.05 -13.13 6.63
CA ALA A 342 -2.64 -14.44 6.11
C ALA A 342 -1.35 -14.34 5.29
N THR A 343 -1.23 -13.34 4.44
CA THR A 343 -0.01 -13.12 3.63
C THR A 343 1.19 -12.68 4.47
N ALA A 344 0.99 -11.88 5.51
CA ALA A 344 2.05 -11.52 6.45
C ALA A 344 2.60 -12.74 7.20
N LEU A 345 1.73 -13.69 7.59
CA LEU A 345 2.15 -14.97 8.17
C LEU A 345 2.93 -15.82 7.17
N LYS A 346 2.52 -15.84 5.91
CA LYS A 346 3.24 -16.52 4.82
C LYS A 346 4.64 -15.92 4.63
N VAL A 347 4.75 -14.60 4.61
CA VAL A 347 6.04 -13.87 4.54
C VAL A 347 6.90 -14.17 5.76
N TYR A 348 6.32 -14.13 6.96
CA TYR A 348 7.02 -14.50 8.19
C TYR A 348 7.62 -15.91 8.11
N GLY A 349 6.84 -16.88 7.64
CA GLY A 349 7.32 -18.25 7.43
C GLY A 349 8.51 -18.31 6.47
N LYS A 350 8.53 -17.52 5.41
CA LYS A 350 9.65 -17.46 4.46
C LYS A 350 10.90 -16.81 5.07
N ILE A 351 10.76 -15.69 5.77
CA ILE A 351 11.88 -14.94 6.38
C ILE A 351 12.57 -15.76 7.47
N PHE A 352 11.79 -16.41 8.33
CA PHE A 352 12.31 -17.05 9.53
C PHE A 352 12.41 -18.58 9.44
N SER A 353 12.18 -19.18 8.25
CA SER A 353 12.30 -20.64 8.05
C SER A 353 13.72 -21.18 8.27
N ASP A 354 14.74 -20.37 8.06
CA ASP A 354 16.16 -20.79 8.11
C ASP A 354 16.86 -20.58 9.45
N SER A 355 16.21 -19.91 10.42
CA SER A 355 16.77 -19.73 11.74
C SER A 355 16.46 -20.93 12.66
N LYS A 356 17.42 -21.31 13.54
CA LYS A 356 17.32 -22.42 14.49
C LYS A 356 16.17 -22.33 15.53
N SER A 357 15.34 -21.30 15.50
CA SER A 357 14.12 -21.17 16.31
C SER A 357 12.90 -21.90 15.69
N LYS A 358 13.16 -22.84 14.83
CA LYS A 358 12.27 -23.52 13.87
C LYS A 358 11.04 -24.23 14.44
N SER A 359 10.95 -24.57 15.72
CA SER A 359 9.90 -25.48 16.19
C SER A 359 8.68 -24.79 16.82
N LEU A 360 8.87 -23.69 17.52
CA LEU A 360 7.78 -23.00 18.24
C LEU A 360 6.87 -22.16 17.32
N ASN A 361 7.46 -21.52 16.32
CA ASN A 361 6.74 -20.59 15.45
C ASN A 361 5.92 -21.26 14.36
N LYS A 362 6.41 -22.37 13.79
CA LYS A 362 5.64 -23.16 12.82
C LYS A 362 4.32 -23.68 13.37
N LYS A 363 4.26 -23.99 14.68
CA LYS A 363 3.03 -24.47 15.33
C LYS A 363 1.91 -23.43 15.33
N ALA A 364 2.23 -22.18 15.68
CA ALA A 364 1.26 -21.08 15.68
C ALA A 364 0.69 -20.82 14.29
N VAL A 365 1.56 -20.82 13.26
CA VAL A 365 1.14 -20.64 11.87
C VAL A 365 0.25 -21.80 11.39
N ILE A 366 0.58 -23.05 11.75
CA ILE A 366 -0.23 -24.23 11.42
C ILE A 366 -1.63 -24.11 12.03
N ILE A 367 -1.73 -23.75 13.31
CA ILE A 367 -3.00 -23.61 14.03
C ILE A 367 -3.84 -22.51 13.35
N TYR A 368 -3.23 -21.38 13.06
CA TYR A 368 -3.91 -20.26 12.41
C TYR A 368 -4.40 -20.58 10.98
N MET A 369 -3.56 -21.17 10.12
CA MET A 369 -3.98 -21.56 8.76
C MET A 369 -5.11 -22.60 8.79
N SER A 370 -5.11 -23.48 9.79
CA SER A 370 -6.20 -24.42 10.00
C SER A 370 -7.49 -23.72 10.43
N SER A 371 -7.42 -22.69 11.26
CA SER A 371 -8.60 -21.88 11.65
C SER A 371 -9.21 -21.11 10.49
N LEU A 372 -8.43 -20.84 9.44
CA LEU A 372 -8.88 -20.26 8.17
C LEU A 372 -9.46 -21.31 7.19
N GLY A 373 -9.64 -22.57 7.62
CA GLY A 373 -10.20 -23.64 6.80
C GLY A 373 -9.23 -24.23 5.76
N LYS A 374 -7.92 -23.88 5.80
CA LYS A 374 -6.93 -24.47 4.89
C LYS A 374 -6.72 -25.96 5.20
N SER A 375 -6.59 -26.77 4.15
CA SER A 375 -6.34 -28.20 4.32
C SER A 375 -4.95 -28.47 4.90
N GLN A 376 -4.77 -29.58 5.61
CA GLN A 376 -3.46 -29.96 6.15
C GLN A 376 -2.39 -30.12 5.06
N SER A 377 -2.80 -30.52 3.86
CA SER A 377 -1.92 -30.62 2.69
C SER A 377 -1.44 -29.24 2.22
N ASP A 378 -2.34 -28.27 2.14
CA ASP A 378 -2.00 -26.89 1.72
C ASP A 378 -1.11 -26.20 2.76
N ILE A 379 -1.40 -26.41 4.04
CA ILE A 379 -0.56 -25.93 5.14
C ILE A 379 0.84 -26.53 5.07
N ALA A 380 0.93 -27.84 4.82
CA ALA A 380 2.19 -28.55 4.69
C ALA A 380 3.04 -28.01 3.53
N LYS A 381 2.42 -27.80 2.37
CA LYS A 381 3.07 -27.19 1.18
C LYS A 381 3.51 -25.76 1.45
N ALA A 382 2.63 -24.91 2.00
CA ALA A 382 2.92 -23.51 2.26
C ALA A 382 4.10 -23.30 3.23
N LEU A 383 4.25 -24.20 4.22
CA LEU A 383 5.27 -24.09 5.25
C LEU A 383 6.50 -24.99 5.00
N ASN A 384 6.52 -25.69 3.88
CA ASN A 384 7.55 -26.68 3.53
C ASN A 384 7.82 -27.66 4.68
N VAL A 385 6.76 -28.32 5.16
CA VAL A 385 6.80 -29.33 6.23
C VAL A 385 6.03 -30.57 5.82
N GLY A 386 6.28 -31.69 6.51
CA GLY A 386 5.49 -32.91 6.29
C GLY A 386 4.04 -32.75 6.77
N GLN A 387 3.07 -33.30 6.05
CA GLN A 387 1.66 -33.29 6.46
C GLN A 387 1.44 -33.99 7.84
N SER A 388 2.24 -35.01 8.14
CA SER A 388 2.25 -35.67 9.46
C SER A 388 2.59 -34.69 10.60
N TYR A 389 3.52 -33.78 10.38
CA TYR A 389 3.87 -32.73 11.35
C TYR A 389 2.70 -31.77 11.57
N VAL A 390 2.05 -31.32 10.50
CA VAL A 390 0.84 -30.47 10.58
C VAL A 390 -0.24 -31.17 11.42
N SER A 391 -0.52 -32.44 11.13
CA SER A 391 -1.51 -33.24 11.87
C SER A 391 -1.17 -33.35 13.37
N GLN A 392 0.10 -33.60 13.72
CA GLN A 392 0.55 -33.64 15.11
C GLN A 392 0.38 -32.33 15.86
N VAL A 393 0.68 -31.21 15.20
CA VAL A 393 0.53 -29.86 15.79
C VAL A 393 -0.94 -29.59 16.09
N LEU A 394 -1.84 -29.86 15.14
CA LEU A 394 -3.27 -29.62 15.30
C LEU A 394 -3.90 -30.51 16.38
N LYS A 395 -3.45 -31.76 16.51
CA LYS A 395 -3.90 -32.66 17.61
C LYS A 395 -3.48 -32.18 19.00
N LYS A 396 -2.33 -31.50 19.12
CA LYS A 396 -1.82 -30.94 20.39
C LYS A 396 -2.40 -29.55 20.72
N GLY A 397 -2.88 -28.82 19.75
CA GLY A 397 -3.53 -27.52 19.95
C GLY A 397 -4.99 -27.59 20.38
N ASN A 398 -5.60 -28.79 20.30
CA ASN A 398 -6.97 -29.04 20.75
C ASN A 398 -7.05 -29.67 22.18
N LYS A 399 -5.96 -29.65 22.92
CA LYS A 399 -5.89 -29.94 24.35
C LYS A 399 -5.48 -28.67 25.11
#